data_8320ce19665514129e56155ce840bbaa
#
_entry.id   8320ce19665514129e56155ce840bbaa
#
_cell.length_a   1.000
_cell.length_b   1.000
_cell.length_c   1.000
_cell.angle_alpha   90.00
_cell.angle_beta   90.00
_cell.angle_gamma   90.00
#
_symmetry.space_group_name_H-M   'P 1'
#
loop_
_entity.id
_entity.type
_entity.pdbx_description
1 polymer ?
#
loop_
_entity_poly.entity_id
_entity_poly.type
_entity_poly.pdbx_seq_one_letter_code
_entity_poly.pdbx_strand_id
1 'polypeptide(L)'
;ELNYNVMFSQRGVMNLAHNLQDVRDLKRRTHANRLNGIDAVYLNTEQVKKFCPIINTSPDIRYPVLGGTLQRRAGTARHDAVAWGYARGADEMGVDIIQNCEVK
;
A
#
# COMPACT_ATOMS: atom_id res chain seq x y z
N GLU A 1 -22.32 -3.97 -3.90
CA GLU A 1 -21.42 -3.98 -2.72
C GLU A 1 -21.57 -5.31 -2.00
N LEU A 2 -20.45 -5.94 -1.60
CA LEU A 2 -20.45 -7.29 -1.03
C LEU A 2 -20.98 -7.37 0.43
N ASN A 3 -21.28 -6.22 1.04
CA ASN A 3 -21.73 -6.12 2.45
C ASN A 3 -20.93 -7.02 3.41
N TYR A 4 -19.61 -7.00 3.29
CA TYR A 4 -18.69 -7.83 4.05
C TYR A 4 -17.60 -6.98 4.70
N ASN A 5 -17.35 -7.17 5.99
CA ASN A 5 -16.34 -6.41 6.72
C ASN A 5 -14.93 -7.00 6.50
N VAL A 6 -14.14 -6.33 5.70
CA VAL A 6 -12.74 -6.70 5.41
C VAL A 6 -11.76 -6.24 6.49
N MET A 7 -12.24 -5.69 7.58
CA MET A 7 -11.45 -5.19 8.71
C MET A 7 -10.35 -4.21 8.25
N PHE A 8 -10.73 -3.25 7.40
CA PHE A 8 -9.81 -2.24 6.89
C PHE A 8 -9.44 -1.24 7.99
N SER A 9 -8.13 -1.08 8.23
CA SER A 9 -7.58 -0.09 9.14
C SER A 9 -6.82 0.97 8.34
N GLN A 10 -7.41 2.15 8.22
CA GLN A 10 -6.82 3.28 7.48
C GLN A 10 -5.74 3.96 8.32
N ARG A 11 -4.48 3.61 8.09
CA ARG A 11 -3.32 4.15 8.81
C ARG A 11 -2.32 4.86 7.91
N GLY A 12 -2.59 4.90 6.62
CA GLY A 12 -1.66 5.33 5.60
C GLY A 12 -0.64 4.25 5.23
N VAL A 13 0.04 4.48 4.12
CA VAL A 13 1.19 3.67 3.67
C VAL A 13 2.32 4.61 3.27
N MET A 14 3.52 4.35 3.79
CA MET A 14 4.74 5.05 3.42
C MET A 14 5.74 4.08 2.82
N ASN A 15 6.30 4.41 1.65
CA ASN A 15 7.43 3.70 1.05
C ASN A 15 8.65 4.61 1.08
N LEU A 16 9.79 4.08 1.53
CA LEU A 16 11.04 4.83 1.64
C LEU A 16 11.95 4.58 0.44
N ALA A 17 12.72 5.59 0.06
CA ALA A 17 13.75 5.51 -0.96
C ALA A 17 15.13 5.58 -0.33
N HIS A 18 16.01 4.64 -0.68
CA HIS A 18 17.36 4.53 -0.13
C HIS A 18 18.47 4.80 -1.16
N ASN A 19 18.10 4.95 -2.44
CA ASN A 19 19.00 5.29 -3.52
C ASN A 19 18.31 6.20 -4.55
N LEU A 20 19.06 6.75 -5.51
CA LEU A 20 18.52 7.66 -6.52
C LEU A 20 17.53 6.99 -7.48
N GLN A 21 17.69 5.69 -7.74
CA GLN A 21 16.77 4.94 -8.57
C GLN A 21 15.40 4.82 -7.91
N ASP A 22 15.38 4.48 -6.61
CA ASP A 22 14.14 4.42 -5.82
C ASP A 22 13.45 5.79 -5.79
N VAL A 23 14.21 6.88 -5.60
CA VAL A 23 13.66 8.24 -5.63
C VAL A 23 12.95 8.53 -6.95
N ARG A 24 13.56 8.18 -8.09
CA ARG A 24 12.98 8.38 -9.41
C ARG A 24 11.73 7.55 -9.62
N ASP A 25 11.79 6.27 -9.22
CA ASP A 25 10.65 5.35 -9.33
C ASP A 25 9.47 5.79 -8.45
N LEU A 26 9.73 6.12 -7.19
CA LEU A 26 8.70 6.60 -6.26
C LEU A 26 8.06 7.91 -6.73
N LYS A 27 8.83 8.84 -7.29
CA LYS A 27 8.28 10.07 -7.89
C LYS A 27 7.37 9.74 -9.08
N ARG A 28 7.81 8.87 -9.98
CA ARG A 28 7.00 8.42 -11.13
C ARG A 28 5.70 7.77 -10.69
N ARG A 29 5.76 6.84 -9.73
CA ARG A 29 4.57 6.17 -9.14
C ARG A 29 3.64 7.17 -8.48
N THR A 30 4.17 8.15 -7.74
CA THR A 30 3.36 9.21 -7.13
C THR A 30 2.58 9.98 -8.17
N HIS A 31 3.22 10.35 -9.28
CA HIS A 31 2.55 11.06 -10.37
C HIS A 31 1.48 10.20 -11.04
N ALA A 32 1.78 8.93 -11.35
CA ALA A 32 0.81 8.00 -11.91
C ALA A 32 -0.41 7.79 -10.97
N ASN A 33 -0.16 7.63 -9.68
CA ASN A 33 -1.22 7.50 -8.68
C ASN A 33 -2.12 8.74 -8.64
N ARG A 34 -1.53 9.94 -8.68
CA ARG A 34 -2.30 11.20 -8.70
C ARG A 34 -3.15 11.34 -9.95
N LEU A 35 -2.65 10.93 -11.12
CA LEU A 35 -3.43 10.90 -12.36
C LEU A 35 -4.65 9.97 -12.26
N ASN A 36 -4.55 8.91 -11.47
CA ASN A 36 -5.65 8.00 -11.17
C ASN A 36 -6.52 8.44 -9.97
N GLY A 37 -6.37 9.68 -9.50
CA GLY A 37 -7.17 10.23 -8.40
C GLY A 37 -6.77 9.74 -7.00
N ILE A 38 -5.60 9.09 -6.85
CA ILE A 38 -5.10 8.62 -5.56
C ILE A 38 -4.38 9.77 -4.83
N ASP A 39 -4.68 9.93 -3.55
CA ASP A 39 -4.01 10.90 -2.66
C ASP A 39 -2.61 10.41 -2.30
N ALA A 40 -1.66 10.60 -3.22
CA ALA A 40 -0.26 10.25 -3.05
C ALA A 40 0.63 11.50 -3.11
N VAL A 41 1.58 11.61 -2.18
CA VAL A 41 2.56 12.69 -2.12
C VAL A 41 3.97 12.13 -1.98
N TYR A 42 4.95 12.80 -2.61
CA TYR A 42 6.36 12.53 -2.37
C TYR A 42 6.86 13.43 -1.23
N LEU A 43 7.60 12.85 -0.31
CA LEU A 43 8.19 13.51 0.85
C LEU A 43 9.73 13.50 0.71
N ASN A 44 10.37 14.62 1.03
CA ASN A 44 11.82 14.66 1.21
C ASN A 44 12.20 14.05 2.58
N THR A 45 13.50 13.89 2.85
CA THR A 45 14.03 13.29 4.08
C THR A 45 13.53 13.97 5.35
N GLU A 46 13.50 15.30 5.36
CA GLU A 46 13.03 16.08 6.52
C GLU A 46 11.53 15.87 6.79
N GLN A 47 10.74 15.85 5.71
CA GLN A 47 9.31 15.59 5.79
C GLN A 47 9.00 14.15 6.25
N VAL A 48 9.79 13.18 5.79
CA VAL A 48 9.72 11.78 6.27
C VAL A 48 10.01 11.73 7.77
N LYS A 49 11.08 12.40 8.24
CA LYS A 49 11.43 12.46 9.66
C LYS A 49 10.35 13.14 10.50
N LYS A 50 9.77 14.23 9.99
CA LYS A 50 8.67 14.92 10.68
C LYS A 50 7.41 14.07 10.80
N PHE A 51 7.10 13.29 9.75
CA PHE A 51 5.93 12.41 9.74
C PHE A 51 6.12 11.17 10.61
N CYS A 52 7.31 10.59 10.58
CA CYS A 52 7.67 9.39 11.34
C CYS A 52 8.99 9.60 12.13
N PRO A 53 8.93 10.17 13.34
CA PRO A 53 10.11 10.56 14.12
C PRO A 53 11.01 9.41 14.54
N ILE A 54 10.53 8.17 14.54
CA ILE A 54 11.31 6.98 14.92
C ILE A 54 12.31 6.56 13.82
N ILE A 55 12.10 6.99 12.55
CA ILE A 55 12.98 6.62 11.44
C ILE A 55 14.33 7.33 11.62
N ASN A 56 15.41 6.55 11.53
CA ASN A 56 16.75 7.13 11.45
C ASN A 56 17.01 7.67 10.04
N THR A 57 17.20 8.98 9.93
CA THR A 57 17.48 9.70 8.67
C THR A 57 18.90 10.23 8.59
N SER A 58 19.83 9.74 9.44
CA SER A 58 21.24 10.12 9.37
C SER A 58 21.83 9.75 8.01
N PRO A 59 22.67 10.61 7.40
CA PRO A 59 23.34 10.30 6.14
C PRO A 59 24.42 9.22 6.27
N ASP A 60 24.91 8.97 7.48
CA ASP A 60 26.04 8.07 7.77
C ASP A 60 25.61 6.61 7.95
N ILE A 61 24.33 6.30 7.84
CA ILE A 61 23.84 4.93 7.94
C ILE A 61 24.01 4.19 6.60
N ARG A 62 24.10 2.86 6.68
CA ARG A 62 24.31 1.99 5.51
C ARG A 62 23.28 2.19 4.40
N TYR A 63 22.02 2.48 4.75
CA TYR A 63 20.92 2.74 3.82
C TYR A 63 20.24 4.06 4.19
N PRO A 64 20.80 5.20 3.79
CA PRO A 64 20.24 6.51 4.12
C PRO A 64 18.86 6.69 3.47
N VAL A 65 17.96 7.36 4.17
CA VAL A 65 16.64 7.69 3.64
C VAL A 65 16.75 8.98 2.82
N LEU A 66 16.54 8.88 1.51
CA LEU A 66 16.59 10.01 0.57
C LEU A 66 15.23 10.65 0.33
N GLY A 67 14.16 10.04 0.82
CA GLY A 67 12.79 10.49 0.69
C GLY A 67 11.81 9.33 0.74
N GLY A 68 10.56 9.59 0.43
CA GLY A 68 9.54 8.56 0.42
C GLY A 68 8.23 9.01 -0.22
N THR A 69 7.30 8.10 -0.38
CA THR A 69 5.92 8.40 -0.77
C THR A 69 4.99 8.16 0.39
N LEU A 70 3.94 8.94 0.49
CA LEU A 70 2.90 8.78 1.49
C LEU A 70 1.53 8.75 0.81
N GLN A 71 0.74 7.74 1.14
CA GLN A 71 -0.69 7.64 0.82
C GLN A 71 -1.47 7.62 2.12
N ARG A 72 -2.06 8.75 2.51
CA ARG A 72 -2.72 8.90 3.81
C ARG A 72 -3.98 8.07 3.96
N ARG A 73 -4.69 7.85 2.86
CA ARG A 73 -5.96 7.10 2.81
C ARG A 73 -5.77 5.60 2.61
N ALA A 74 -4.54 5.14 2.39
CA ALA A 74 -4.21 3.73 2.36
C ALA A 74 -4.24 3.11 3.77
N GLY A 75 -4.16 1.79 3.85
CA GLY A 75 -4.21 1.09 5.13
C GLY A 75 -3.97 -0.40 4.98
N THR A 76 -4.34 -1.12 6.00
CA THR A 76 -4.23 -2.58 6.06
C THR A 76 -5.63 -3.20 6.10
N ALA A 77 -5.88 -4.18 5.24
CA ALA A 77 -7.05 -5.03 5.29
C ALA A 77 -6.64 -6.47 5.63
N ARG A 78 -7.51 -7.23 6.25
CA ARG A 78 -7.26 -8.66 6.41
C ARG A 78 -7.45 -9.34 5.06
N HIS A 79 -6.37 -9.93 4.55
CA HIS A 79 -6.35 -10.56 3.22
C HIS A 79 -7.33 -11.74 3.11
N ASP A 80 -7.45 -12.56 4.18
CA ASP A 80 -8.42 -13.65 4.28
C ASP A 80 -9.87 -13.13 4.23
N ALA A 81 -10.17 -12.07 4.96
CA ALA A 81 -11.50 -11.44 4.94
C ALA A 81 -11.85 -10.88 3.55
N VAL A 82 -10.88 -10.31 2.84
CA VAL A 82 -11.07 -9.85 1.44
C VAL A 82 -11.39 -11.04 0.53
N ALA A 83 -10.62 -12.13 0.61
CA ALA A 83 -10.84 -13.33 -0.18
C ALA A 83 -12.22 -13.96 0.09
N TRP A 84 -12.60 -14.10 1.35
CA TRP A 84 -13.91 -14.60 1.74
C TRP A 84 -15.06 -13.70 1.30
N GLY A 85 -14.86 -12.37 1.35
CA GLY A 85 -15.86 -11.42 0.85
C GLY A 85 -16.16 -11.61 -0.63
N TYR A 86 -15.12 -11.78 -1.45
CA TYR A 86 -15.28 -12.06 -2.88
C TYR A 86 -15.86 -13.45 -3.14
N ALA A 87 -15.40 -14.48 -2.41
CA ALA A 87 -15.93 -15.84 -2.55
C ALA A 87 -17.44 -15.88 -2.23
N ARG A 88 -17.85 -15.23 -1.15
CA ARG A 88 -19.27 -15.13 -0.80
C ARG A 88 -20.09 -14.41 -1.87
N GLY A 89 -19.58 -13.31 -2.41
CA GLY A 89 -20.27 -12.58 -3.48
C GLY A 89 -20.36 -13.39 -4.77
N ALA A 90 -19.35 -14.20 -5.09
CA ALA A 90 -19.39 -15.11 -6.23
C ALA A 90 -20.42 -16.23 -6.03
N ASP A 91 -20.46 -16.85 -4.86
CA ASP A 91 -21.43 -17.88 -4.49
C ASP A 91 -22.87 -17.35 -4.58
N GLU A 92 -23.14 -16.15 -4.06
CA GLU A 92 -24.44 -15.47 -4.17
C GLU A 92 -24.87 -15.23 -5.63
N MET A 93 -23.91 -15.12 -6.57
CA MET A 93 -24.16 -15.01 -8.02
C MET A 93 -24.26 -16.37 -8.72
N GLY A 94 -24.20 -17.49 -8.01
CA GLY A 94 -24.34 -18.85 -8.54
C GLY A 94 -23.04 -19.45 -9.06
N VAL A 95 -21.87 -18.95 -8.63
CA VAL A 95 -20.57 -19.53 -8.96
C VAL A 95 -20.24 -20.65 -7.99
N ASP A 96 -20.04 -21.86 -8.49
CA ASP A 96 -19.57 -22.99 -7.69
C ASP A 96 -18.09 -22.85 -7.35
N ILE A 97 -17.78 -22.80 -6.05
CA ILE A 97 -16.39 -22.70 -5.56
C ILE A 97 -15.94 -24.08 -5.07
N ILE A 98 -15.10 -24.74 -5.85
CA ILE A 98 -14.59 -26.07 -5.55
C ILE A 98 -13.16 -25.95 -5.02
N GLN A 99 -12.97 -26.23 -3.74
CA GLN A 99 -11.67 -26.23 -3.08
C GLN A 99 -10.96 -27.56 -3.26
N ASN A 100 -9.62 -27.56 -3.13
CA ASN A 100 -8.78 -28.75 -3.25
C ASN A 100 -8.96 -29.50 -4.58
N CYS A 101 -9.25 -28.77 -5.66
CA CYS A 101 -9.40 -29.30 -7.00
C CYS A 101 -8.27 -28.81 -7.88
N GLU A 102 -7.30 -29.68 -8.16
CA GLU A 102 -6.19 -29.39 -9.05
C GLU A 102 -6.65 -29.46 -10.51
N VAL A 103 -6.41 -28.39 -11.25
CA VAL A 103 -6.66 -28.36 -12.71
C VAL A 103 -5.40 -28.89 -13.41
N LYS A 104 -5.54 -29.98 -14.17
CA LYS A 104 -4.47 -30.61 -14.95
C LYS A 104 -4.46 -30.14 -16.39
#